data_c38dd3488dccdd4fdf6788b42825dfd0
#
_entry.id   c38dd3488dccdd4fdf6788b42825dfd0
#
_cell.length_a   1.000
_cell.length_b   1.000
_cell.length_c   1.000
_cell.angle_alpha   90.00
_cell.angle_beta   90.00
_cell.angle_gamma   90.00
#
_symmetry.space_group_name_H-M   'P 1'
#
loop_
_entity.id
_entity.type
_entity.pdbx_description
1 polymer ?
#
loop_
_entity_poly.entity_id
_entity_poly.type
_entity_poly.pdbx_seq_one_letter_code
_entity_poly.pdbx_strand_id
1 'polypeptide(L)'
;MDMSTIPPVLEATLPDKWIDADASVFRENFERKSFDVSHHLASHPLFQLPQLMELAERTLKTRPADLYYDMGEVEPGHKWKDTNRAFSPLNALKQLEDSNAWFIFRGPQQDPAYAGLYRHAIGEIKDMVGGDIESRIKREDLILFVTSPKRVTAYHIDRECNFILQIHGQKDLYVFDREDRQVLPEEELERFWTIDHNAPNYRPELQDRARTYRLAPGNGVHVPVNCPHWLKNGDNISVTLSVNFQFLNTLRADVYRANYYLRKLGLNPTPPGQSAVRDRAKAAAFSAVNATRRVAMSALKGGGG
;
A
#
# COMPACT_ATOMS: atom_id res chain seq x y z
N MET A 1 -15.09 23.17 25.73
CA MET A 1 -15.35 21.73 25.77
C MET A 1 -14.16 21.08 26.46
N ASP A 2 -14.48 20.54 27.61
CA ASP A 2 -13.48 19.99 28.55
C ASP A 2 -12.80 18.74 27.92
N MET A 3 -11.49 18.80 27.75
CA MET A 3 -10.66 17.74 27.18
C MET A 3 -10.27 16.65 28.20
N SER A 4 -10.93 16.60 29.35
CA SER A 4 -10.54 15.73 30.48
C SER A 4 -11.23 14.37 30.55
N THR A 5 -11.97 13.93 29.53
CA THR A 5 -12.64 12.62 29.51
C THR A 5 -12.35 11.80 28.26
N ILE A 6 -11.08 11.75 27.84
CA ILE A 6 -10.61 10.61 27.03
C ILE A 6 -10.44 9.47 28.03
N PRO A 7 -11.19 8.34 27.89
CA PRO A 7 -10.92 7.19 28.74
C PRO A 7 -9.44 6.86 28.60
N PRO A 8 -8.75 6.45 29.69
CA PRO A 8 -7.36 6.05 29.59
C PRO A 8 -7.31 4.97 28.51
N VAL A 9 -6.80 5.34 27.33
CA VAL A 9 -6.44 4.39 26.28
C VAL A 9 -5.56 3.42 27.03
N LEU A 10 -5.97 2.15 27.08
CA LEU A 10 -5.13 1.07 27.54
C LEU A 10 -3.76 1.29 26.88
N GLU A 11 -2.81 1.85 27.61
CA GLU A 11 -1.42 1.58 27.37
C GLU A 11 -1.24 0.09 27.68
N ALA A 12 -1.79 -0.73 26.78
CA ALA A 12 -1.40 -2.09 26.69
C ALA A 12 0.09 -2.00 26.55
N THR A 13 0.83 -2.55 27.51
CA THR A 13 2.28 -2.64 27.47
C THR A 13 2.62 -3.23 26.13
N LEU A 14 2.97 -2.34 25.21
CA LEU A 14 3.40 -2.73 23.87
C LEU A 14 4.67 -3.55 24.09
N PRO A 15 4.83 -4.68 23.42
CA PRO A 15 6.09 -5.42 23.52
C PRO A 15 7.23 -4.48 23.09
N ASP A 16 8.38 -4.61 23.71
CA ASP A 16 9.57 -3.80 23.38
C ASP A 16 9.96 -3.93 21.91
N LYS A 17 9.54 -5.02 21.26
CA LYS A 17 9.78 -5.30 19.86
C LYS A 17 8.52 -5.83 19.19
N TRP A 18 8.07 -5.17 18.13
CA TRP A 18 6.85 -5.52 17.39
C TRP A 18 7.08 -6.35 16.15
N ILE A 19 8.19 -6.09 15.46
CA ILE A 19 8.51 -6.70 14.18
C ILE A 19 9.85 -7.42 14.31
N ASP A 20 9.83 -8.73 14.05
CA ASP A 20 11.01 -9.55 13.97
C ASP A 20 11.31 -9.92 12.52
N ALA A 21 12.55 -9.69 12.12
CA ALA A 21 13.09 -10.14 10.85
C ALA A 21 14.54 -10.56 11.04
N ASP A 22 15.00 -11.53 10.28
CA ASP A 22 16.42 -11.83 10.20
C ASP A 22 17.17 -10.61 9.66
N ALA A 23 18.15 -10.10 10.42
CA ALA A 23 18.85 -8.87 10.08
C ALA A 23 19.65 -8.96 8.78
N SER A 24 20.11 -10.14 8.38
CA SER A 24 20.81 -10.34 7.12
C SER A 24 19.83 -10.35 5.95
N VAL A 25 18.73 -11.09 6.08
CA VAL A 25 17.64 -11.14 5.08
C VAL A 25 17.07 -9.73 4.89
N PHE A 26 16.86 -8.98 5.96
CA PHE A 26 16.34 -7.62 5.92
C PHE A 26 17.27 -6.70 5.13
N ARG A 27 18.57 -6.62 5.50
CA ARG A 27 19.54 -5.76 4.82
C ARG A 27 19.76 -6.11 3.34
N GLU A 28 19.70 -7.39 2.99
CA GLU A 28 19.89 -7.84 1.62
C GLU A 28 18.69 -7.56 0.72
N ASN A 29 17.47 -7.66 1.29
CA ASN A 29 16.24 -7.69 0.50
C ASN A 29 15.36 -6.46 0.62
N PHE A 30 15.57 -5.59 1.64
CA PHE A 30 14.78 -4.37 1.78
C PHE A 30 14.79 -3.53 0.49
N GLU A 31 13.62 -3.10 0.04
CA GLU A 31 13.38 -2.44 -1.26
C GLU A 31 13.75 -3.26 -2.52
N ARG A 32 14.22 -4.49 -2.39
CA ARG A 32 14.69 -5.30 -3.53
C ARG A 32 13.80 -6.50 -3.81
N LYS A 33 13.53 -7.31 -2.79
CA LYS A 33 12.74 -8.54 -2.89
C LYS A 33 11.76 -8.64 -1.73
N SER A 34 10.67 -9.38 -1.93
CA SER A 34 9.76 -9.72 -0.85
C SER A 34 10.39 -10.76 0.08
N PHE A 35 10.13 -10.63 1.38
CA PHE A 35 10.59 -11.57 2.41
C PHE A 35 9.64 -11.61 3.60
N ASP A 36 9.67 -12.71 4.33
CA ASP A 36 8.86 -12.92 5.52
C ASP A 36 9.37 -12.08 6.70
N VAL A 37 8.44 -11.57 7.48
CA VAL A 37 8.66 -11.00 8.82
C VAL A 37 7.68 -11.63 9.80
N SER A 38 7.95 -11.56 11.10
CA SER A 38 6.97 -11.87 12.13
C SER A 38 6.69 -10.63 12.98
N HIS A 39 5.56 -10.63 13.70
CA HIS A 39 5.17 -9.50 14.54
C HIS A 39 4.35 -9.93 15.75
N HIS A 40 4.30 -9.07 16.78
CA HIS A 40 3.64 -9.33 18.07
C HIS A 40 2.32 -8.55 18.24
N LEU A 41 1.68 -8.12 17.13
CA LEU A 41 0.47 -7.28 17.14
C LEU A 41 -0.84 -8.09 17.14
N ALA A 42 -0.81 -9.41 16.96
CA ALA A 42 -2.00 -10.24 16.75
C ALA A 42 -3.05 -10.14 17.89
N SER A 43 -2.62 -9.93 19.12
CA SER A 43 -3.50 -9.78 20.29
C SER A 43 -3.75 -8.34 20.72
N HIS A 44 -3.24 -7.35 19.97
CA HIS A 44 -3.33 -5.96 20.36
C HIS A 44 -4.79 -5.47 20.37
N PRO A 45 -5.29 -4.84 21.46
CA PRO A 45 -6.69 -4.48 21.63
C PRO A 45 -7.27 -3.60 20.53
N LEU A 46 -6.50 -2.68 19.96
CA LEU A 46 -6.96 -1.78 18.88
C LEU A 46 -7.42 -2.50 17.60
N PHE A 47 -7.06 -3.76 17.42
CA PHE A 47 -7.46 -4.55 16.25
C PHE A 47 -8.64 -5.48 16.51
N GLN A 48 -9.25 -5.42 17.71
CA GLN A 48 -10.48 -6.14 18.00
C GLN A 48 -11.68 -5.46 17.33
N LEU A 49 -12.66 -6.25 16.88
CA LEU A 49 -13.80 -5.74 16.12
C LEU A 49 -14.53 -4.54 16.76
N PRO A 50 -14.79 -4.50 18.09
CA PRO A 50 -15.38 -3.33 18.71
C PRO A 50 -14.58 -2.05 18.51
N GLN A 51 -13.24 -2.10 18.63
CA GLN A 51 -12.37 -0.94 18.44
C GLN A 51 -12.30 -0.50 16.97
N LEU A 52 -12.37 -1.45 16.04
CA LEU A 52 -12.45 -1.18 14.61
C LEU A 52 -13.79 -0.53 14.23
N MET A 53 -14.89 -0.92 14.89
CA MET A 53 -16.18 -0.27 14.75
C MET A 53 -16.14 1.19 15.21
N GLU A 54 -15.59 1.45 16.40
CA GLU A 54 -15.41 2.79 16.92
C GLU A 54 -14.51 3.66 16.02
N LEU A 55 -13.41 3.08 15.49
CA LEU A 55 -12.55 3.75 14.52
C LEU A 55 -13.34 4.12 13.26
N ALA A 56 -14.19 3.21 12.75
CA ALA A 56 -15.03 3.47 11.59
C ALA A 56 -16.01 4.63 11.84
N GLU A 57 -16.69 4.64 12.99
CA GLU A 57 -17.61 5.71 13.37
C GLU A 57 -16.90 7.06 13.47
N ARG A 58 -15.75 7.12 14.17
CA ARG A 58 -14.97 8.35 14.27
C ARG A 58 -14.43 8.82 12.91
N THR A 59 -13.94 7.89 12.08
CA THR A 59 -13.43 8.21 10.75
C THR A 59 -14.53 8.74 9.84
N LEU A 60 -15.71 8.11 9.80
CA LEU A 60 -16.85 8.58 9.02
C LEU A 60 -17.33 9.97 9.44
N LYS A 61 -17.27 10.28 10.74
CA LYS A 61 -17.70 11.58 11.28
C LYS A 61 -16.68 12.69 10.98
N THR A 62 -15.39 12.43 11.05
CA THR A 62 -14.33 13.46 11.03
C THR A 62 -13.58 13.53 9.72
N ARG A 63 -13.38 12.38 9.06
CA ARG A 63 -12.53 12.22 7.88
C ARG A 63 -13.10 11.14 6.94
N PRO A 64 -14.34 11.28 6.44
CA PRO A 64 -15.01 10.22 5.68
C PRO A 64 -14.25 9.79 4.41
N ALA A 65 -13.42 10.66 3.85
CA ALA A 65 -12.57 10.32 2.69
C ALA A 65 -11.44 9.32 3.02
N ASP A 66 -11.09 9.16 4.31
CA ASP A 66 -10.06 8.24 4.77
C ASP A 66 -10.59 6.80 4.98
N LEU A 67 -11.90 6.61 4.94
CA LEU A 67 -12.53 5.29 4.93
C LEU A 67 -13.02 4.93 3.53
N TYR A 68 -12.26 4.07 2.86
CA TYR A 68 -12.73 3.42 1.64
C TYR A 68 -13.44 2.11 2.00
N TYR A 69 -14.52 1.79 1.30
CA TYR A 69 -15.24 0.53 1.48
C TYR A 69 -15.95 0.12 0.19
N ASP A 70 -16.05 -1.18 -0.04
CA ASP A 70 -16.85 -1.76 -1.10
C ASP A 70 -17.39 -3.14 -0.70
N MET A 71 -18.30 -3.67 -1.50
CA MET A 71 -18.90 -5.00 -1.39
C MET A 71 -18.98 -5.67 -2.74
N GLY A 72 -19.06 -6.99 -2.73
CA GLY A 72 -19.28 -7.82 -3.90
C GLY A 72 -18.11 -8.76 -4.19
N GLU A 73 -18.31 -9.64 -5.14
CA GLU A 73 -17.29 -10.58 -5.56
C GLU A 73 -16.19 -9.87 -6.36
N VAL A 74 -14.96 -10.24 -6.06
CA VAL A 74 -13.76 -9.72 -6.73
C VAL A 74 -12.86 -10.88 -7.11
N GLU A 75 -12.43 -10.87 -8.37
CA GLU A 75 -11.44 -11.78 -8.91
C GLU A 75 -10.08 -11.08 -9.05
N PRO A 76 -8.96 -11.81 -9.12
CA PRO A 76 -7.65 -11.18 -9.26
C PRO A 76 -7.52 -10.20 -10.43
N GLY A 77 -8.20 -10.45 -11.54
CA GLY A 77 -8.17 -9.59 -12.73
C GLY A 77 -9.08 -8.36 -12.70
N HIS A 78 -9.91 -8.18 -11.67
CA HIS A 78 -10.80 -7.03 -11.55
C HIS A 78 -10.04 -5.71 -11.37
N LYS A 79 -10.68 -4.60 -11.74
CA LYS A 79 -10.13 -3.25 -11.58
C LYS A 79 -10.85 -2.50 -10.46
N TRP A 80 -10.17 -1.61 -9.80
CA TRP A 80 -10.69 -0.85 -8.64
C TRP A 80 -11.99 -0.08 -8.87
N LYS A 81 -12.32 0.28 -10.11
CA LYS A 81 -13.55 0.98 -10.48
C LYS A 81 -14.79 0.08 -10.54
N ASP A 82 -14.61 -1.23 -10.51
CA ASP A 82 -15.66 -2.22 -10.70
C ASP A 82 -16.35 -2.62 -9.39
N THR A 83 -16.31 -1.74 -8.37
CA THR A 83 -16.75 -2.02 -7.00
C THR A 83 -18.08 -1.33 -6.64
N ASN A 84 -18.88 -1.97 -5.77
CA ASN A 84 -20.16 -1.46 -5.28
C ASN A 84 -19.97 -0.76 -3.92
N ARG A 85 -20.45 0.49 -3.80
CA ARG A 85 -20.42 1.31 -2.57
C ARG A 85 -21.79 1.78 -2.09
N ALA A 86 -22.86 1.31 -2.70
CA ALA A 86 -24.23 1.75 -2.40
C ALA A 86 -24.81 1.02 -1.17
N PHE A 87 -24.14 1.12 0.00
CA PHE A 87 -24.58 0.49 1.24
C PHE A 87 -24.11 1.26 2.49
N SER A 88 -24.70 0.95 3.65
CA SER A 88 -24.24 1.50 4.93
C SER A 88 -22.94 0.82 5.39
N PRO A 89 -21.81 1.54 5.48
CA PRO A 89 -20.54 0.93 5.88
C PRO A 89 -20.59 0.33 7.29
N LEU A 90 -21.23 0.98 8.25
CA LEU A 90 -21.31 0.46 9.61
C LEU A 90 -22.15 -0.81 9.71
N ASN A 91 -23.24 -0.92 8.94
CA ASN A 91 -24.02 -2.16 8.89
C ASN A 91 -23.23 -3.31 8.24
N ALA A 92 -22.52 -3.03 7.15
CA ALA A 92 -21.67 -4.02 6.50
C ALA A 92 -20.52 -4.48 7.40
N LEU A 93 -19.95 -3.58 8.19
CA LEU A 93 -18.88 -3.92 9.15
C LEU A 93 -19.42 -4.77 10.31
N LYS A 94 -20.66 -4.55 10.78
CA LYS A 94 -21.35 -5.41 11.77
C LYS A 94 -21.64 -6.82 11.24
N GLN A 95 -21.86 -6.95 9.95
CA GLN A 95 -22.18 -8.20 9.25
C GLN A 95 -21.02 -8.69 8.39
N LEU A 96 -19.78 -8.45 8.85
CA LEU A 96 -18.59 -8.64 8.05
C LEU A 96 -18.38 -10.09 7.59
N GLU A 97 -18.88 -11.06 8.34
CA GLU A 97 -18.81 -12.49 7.98
C GLU A 97 -19.54 -12.80 6.68
N ASP A 98 -20.69 -12.14 6.44
CA ASP A 98 -21.61 -12.47 5.34
C ASP A 98 -21.68 -11.36 4.26
N SER A 99 -21.06 -10.20 4.52
CA SER A 99 -21.24 -9.02 3.66
C SER A 99 -20.39 -8.98 2.42
N ASN A 100 -19.40 -9.87 2.29
CA ASN A 100 -18.37 -9.83 1.24
C ASN A 100 -17.77 -8.42 1.08
N ALA A 101 -17.53 -7.77 2.21
CA ALA A 101 -17.09 -6.38 2.28
C ALA A 101 -15.57 -6.25 2.42
N TRP A 102 -15.09 -5.09 2.00
CA TRP A 102 -13.70 -4.67 2.13
C TRP A 102 -13.63 -3.24 2.63
N PHE A 103 -12.94 -3.04 3.74
CA PHE A 103 -12.72 -1.73 4.35
C PHE A 103 -11.24 -1.41 4.37
N ILE A 104 -10.90 -0.18 4.00
CA ILE A 104 -9.56 0.39 4.07
C ILE A 104 -9.61 1.67 4.89
N PHE A 105 -8.99 1.66 6.05
CA PHE A 105 -8.74 2.86 6.84
C PHE A 105 -7.38 3.44 6.43
N ARG A 106 -7.39 4.59 5.79
CA ARG A 106 -6.18 5.32 5.40
C ARG A 106 -5.77 6.25 6.52
N GLY A 107 -4.48 6.17 6.91
CA GLY A 107 -3.95 7.01 7.96
C GLY A 107 -4.67 6.85 9.30
N PRO A 108 -4.89 5.62 9.82
CA PRO A 108 -5.50 5.43 11.13
C PRO A 108 -4.73 6.13 12.25
N GLN A 109 -3.44 6.40 12.06
CA GLN A 109 -2.62 7.18 12.99
C GLN A 109 -3.08 8.60 13.24
N GLN A 110 -4.00 9.15 12.42
CA GLN A 110 -4.64 10.44 12.67
C GLN A 110 -5.70 10.35 13.77
N ASP A 111 -6.14 9.15 14.13
CA ASP A 111 -6.91 8.89 15.33
C ASP A 111 -5.98 8.80 16.53
N PRO A 112 -6.20 9.54 17.63
CA PRO A 112 -5.30 9.56 18.80
C PRO A 112 -5.00 8.19 19.38
N ALA A 113 -5.95 7.24 19.32
CA ALA A 113 -5.76 5.88 19.82
C ALA A 113 -4.69 5.09 19.03
N TYR A 114 -4.53 5.39 17.74
CA TYR A 114 -3.57 4.71 16.86
C TYR A 114 -2.25 5.46 16.66
N ALA A 115 -2.13 6.68 17.18
CA ALA A 115 -0.91 7.49 17.00
C ALA A 115 0.33 6.87 17.65
N GLY A 116 0.17 6.20 18.80
CA GLY A 116 1.25 5.47 19.48
C GLY A 116 1.73 4.29 18.64
N LEU A 117 0.79 3.49 18.15
CA LEU A 117 1.05 2.35 17.27
C LEU A 117 1.87 2.77 16.02
N TYR A 118 1.49 3.87 15.40
CA TYR A 118 2.21 4.41 14.25
C TYR A 118 3.66 4.74 14.58
N ARG A 119 3.90 5.55 15.62
CA ARG A 119 5.27 5.96 16.00
C ARG A 119 6.16 4.76 16.27
N HIS A 120 5.63 3.76 16.96
CA HIS A 120 6.38 2.56 17.29
C HIS A 120 6.71 1.72 16.05
N ALA A 121 5.71 1.36 15.24
CA ALA A 121 5.92 0.53 14.05
C ALA A 121 6.86 1.17 13.02
N ILE A 122 6.71 2.47 12.79
CA ILE A 122 7.59 3.22 11.88
C ILE A 122 9.01 3.32 12.43
N GLY A 123 9.15 3.66 13.74
CA GLY A 123 10.45 3.78 14.39
C GLY A 123 11.23 2.47 14.30
N GLU A 124 10.61 1.37 14.64
CA GLU A 124 11.26 0.05 14.65
C GLU A 124 11.73 -0.40 13.25
N ILE A 125 10.92 -0.17 12.21
CA ILE A 125 11.33 -0.47 10.83
C ILE A 125 12.52 0.43 10.43
N LYS A 126 12.48 1.73 10.78
CA LYS A 126 13.60 2.64 10.51
C LYS A 126 14.88 2.21 11.19
N ASP A 127 14.80 1.77 12.44
CA ASP A 127 15.93 1.25 13.19
C ASP A 127 16.53 -0.01 12.56
N MET A 128 15.68 -0.92 12.07
CA MET A 128 16.12 -2.11 11.34
C MET A 128 16.80 -1.79 10.00
N VAL A 129 16.28 -0.79 9.28
CA VAL A 129 16.91 -0.33 8.02
C VAL A 129 18.24 0.35 8.32
N GLY A 130 18.28 1.18 9.36
CA GLY A 130 19.46 1.95 9.75
C GLY A 130 19.87 3.04 8.74
N GLY A 131 21.05 3.60 8.94
CA GLY A 131 21.63 4.62 8.07
C GLY A 131 20.82 5.91 8.04
N ASP A 132 20.70 6.53 6.88
CA ASP A 132 20.01 7.80 6.65
C ASP A 132 18.58 7.62 6.09
N ILE A 133 17.89 6.55 6.47
CA ILE A 133 16.55 6.22 5.96
C ILE A 133 15.58 7.41 6.07
N GLU A 134 15.66 8.18 7.16
CA GLU A 134 14.85 9.38 7.38
C GLU A 134 14.95 10.40 6.23
N SER A 135 16.18 10.66 5.77
CA SER A 135 16.42 11.60 4.67
C SER A 135 15.88 11.11 3.33
N ARG A 136 15.60 9.81 3.20
CA ARG A 136 15.11 9.16 1.98
C ARG A 136 13.59 9.10 1.92
N ILE A 137 12.89 9.20 3.05
CA ILE A 137 11.45 9.07 3.14
C ILE A 137 10.76 10.37 2.71
N LYS A 138 9.79 10.25 1.82
CA LYS A 138 8.89 11.32 1.42
C LYS A 138 7.60 11.31 2.24
N ARG A 139 7.06 10.14 2.50
CA ARG A 139 5.84 9.89 3.28
C ARG A 139 5.90 8.51 3.88
N GLU A 140 5.35 8.41 5.07
CA GLU A 140 5.10 7.17 5.78
C GLU A 140 3.69 7.19 6.34
N ASP A 141 3.02 6.07 6.32
CA ASP A 141 1.67 5.95 6.88
C ASP A 141 1.32 4.50 7.20
N LEU A 142 0.22 4.35 7.93
CA LEU A 142 -0.46 3.09 8.14
C LEU A 142 -1.69 3.00 7.25
N ILE A 143 -1.99 1.80 6.79
CA ILE A 143 -3.28 1.44 6.22
C ILE A 143 -3.78 0.20 6.96
N LEU A 144 -5.02 0.24 7.42
CA LEU A 144 -5.66 -0.89 8.08
C LEU A 144 -6.76 -1.45 7.18
N PHE A 145 -6.67 -2.75 6.90
CA PHE A 145 -7.64 -3.49 6.11
C PHE A 145 -8.49 -4.37 7.02
N VAL A 146 -9.81 -4.29 6.86
CA VAL A 146 -10.77 -5.16 7.55
C VAL A 146 -11.69 -5.74 6.48
N THR A 147 -11.68 -7.06 6.33
CA THR A 147 -12.26 -7.71 5.15
C THR A 147 -12.98 -9.01 5.49
N SER A 148 -14.04 -9.26 4.75
CA SER A 148 -14.84 -10.50 4.86
C SER A 148 -14.04 -11.75 4.54
N PRO A 149 -14.51 -12.93 5.01
CA PRO A 149 -14.00 -14.23 4.57
C PRO A 149 -13.97 -14.35 3.04
N LYS A 150 -13.00 -15.09 2.52
CA LYS A 150 -12.84 -15.42 1.08
C LYS A 150 -12.65 -14.21 0.15
N ARG A 151 -12.64 -12.98 0.70
CA ARG A 151 -12.47 -11.76 -0.10
C ARG A 151 -11.13 -11.77 -0.83
N VAL A 152 -11.16 -11.36 -2.10
CA VAL A 152 -9.98 -11.15 -2.92
C VAL A 152 -9.62 -9.67 -2.96
N THR A 153 -8.33 -9.36 -2.82
CA THR A 153 -7.75 -8.08 -3.21
C THR A 153 -7.16 -8.26 -4.60
N ALA A 154 -7.69 -7.54 -5.58
CA ALA A 154 -7.32 -7.68 -6.99
C ALA A 154 -5.83 -7.42 -7.23
N TYR A 155 -5.30 -7.98 -8.31
CA TYR A 155 -3.91 -7.84 -8.73
C TYR A 155 -3.56 -6.37 -9.00
N HIS A 156 -2.48 -5.90 -8.38
CA HIS A 156 -2.02 -4.53 -8.48
C HIS A 156 -0.52 -4.40 -8.16
N ILE A 157 0.00 -3.21 -8.32
CA ILE A 157 1.31 -2.79 -7.82
C ILE A 157 1.16 -1.51 -7.03
N ASP A 158 2.09 -1.28 -6.10
CA ASP A 158 2.11 -0.08 -5.25
C ASP A 158 3.27 0.85 -5.59
N ARG A 159 3.08 2.14 -5.27
CA ARG A 159 4.14 3.17 -5.30
C ARG A 159 4.91 3.23 -4.00
N GLU A 160 4.40 2.58 -3.00
CA GLU A 160 4.95 2.43 -1.67
C GLU A 160 5.66 1.09 -1.52
N CYS A 161 6.63 1.05 -0.63
CA CYS A 161 7.22 -0.15 -0.08
C CYS A 161 6.41 -0.50 1.17
N ASN A 162 5.91 -1.73 1.26
CA ASN A 162 4.93 -2.14 2.27
C ASN A 162 5.50 -3.22 3.20
N PHE A 163 5.08 -3.16 4.48
CA PHE A 163 5.09 -4.30 5.39
C PHE A 163 3.65 -4.70 5.66
N ILE A 164 3.23 -5.82 5.12
CA ILE A 164 1.87 -6.36 5.26
C ILE A 164 1.87 -7.28 6.48
N LEU A 165 1.26 -6.86 7.59
CA LEU A 165 1.24 -7.58 8.86
C LEU A 165 -0.15 -8.17 9.11
N GLN A 166 -0.26 -9.50 9.18
CA GLN A 166 -1.52 -10.20 9.40
C GLN A 166 -1.86 -10.24 10.89
N ILE A 167 -2.92 -9.53 11.28
CA ILE A 167 -3.33 -9.38 12.67
C ILE A 167 -4.35 -10.45 13.07
N HIS A 168 -5.37 -10.69 12.23
CA HIS A 168 -6.43 -11.64 12.49
C HIS A 168 -6.85 -12.35 11.20
N GLY A 169 -7.28 -13.64 11.33
CA GLY A 169 -7.63 -14.48 10.20
C GLY A 169 -6.42 -14.94 9.39
N GLN A 170 -6.68 -15.63 8.31
CA GLN A 170 -5.66 -16.18 7.40
C GLN A 170 -5.88 -15.67 5.99
N LYS A 171 -4.79 -15.54 5.23
CA LYS A 171 -4.86 -15.23 3.81
C LYS A 171 -3.62 -15.70 3.06
N ASP A 172 -3.78 -15.94 1.78
CA ASP A 172 -2.68 -16.15 0.86
C ASP A 172 -2.35 -14.82 0.17
N LEU A 173 -1.07 -14.46 0.17
CA LEU A 173 -0.50 -13.34 -0.56
C LEU A 173 0.41 -13.90 -1.66
N TYR A 174 0.10 -13.55 -2.90
CA TYR A 174 0.85 -13.93 -4.10
C TYR A 174 1.66 -12.74 -4.58
N VAL A 175 2.99 -12.84 -4.53
CA VAL A 175 3.92 -11.77 -4.93
C VAL A 175 4.76 -12.25 -6.11
N PHE A 176 4.75 -11.45 -7.18
CA PHE A 176 5.54 -11.73 -8.38
C PHE A 176 6.81 -10.87 -8.41
N ASP A 177 7.79 -11.33 -9.16
CA ASP A 177 9.00 -10.55 -9.39
C ASP A 177 8.69 -9.32 -10.27
N ARG A 178 8.97 -8.14 -9.75
CA ARG A 178 8.79 -6.87 -10.48
C ARG A 178 9.72 -6.71 -11.69
N GLU A 179 10.76 -7.52 -11.80
CA GLU A 179 11.67 -7.50 -12.94
C GLU A 179 11.28 -8.53 -14.02
N ASP A 180 10.31 -9.40 -13.77
CA ASP A 180 9.77 -10.31 -14.76
C ASP A 180 8.83 -9.58 -15.75
N ARG A 181 9.33 -9.31 -16.95
CA ARG A 181 8.60 -8.56 -17.99
C ARG A 181 7.49 -9.35 -18.68
N GLN A 182 7.38 -10.63 -18.46
CA GLN A 182 6.19 -11.39 -18.86
C GLN A 182 5.02 -11.12 -17.89
N VAL A 183 5.32 -10.98 -16.62
CA VAL A 183 4.36 -10.66 -15.56
C VAL A 183 4.01 -9.17 -15.55
N LEU A 184 5.00 -8.31 -15.65
CA LEU A 184 4.85 -6.84 -15.59
C LEU A 184 5.62 -6.17 -16.74
N PRO A 185 5.00 -6.04 -17.93
CA PRO A 185 5.58 -5.36 -19.07
C PRO A 185 5.94 -3.90 -18.77
N GLU A 186 6.96 -3.37 -19.46
CA GLU A 186 7.39 -1.96 -19.31
C GLU A 186 6.25 -0.98 -19.60
N GLU A 187 5.40 -1.28 -20.59
CA GLU A 187 4.26 -0.44 -20.96
C GLU A 187 3.23 -0.32 -19.83
N GLU A 188 3.03 -1.38 -19.04
CA GLU A 188 2.13 -1.35 -17.88
C GLU A 188 2.72 -0.48 -16.76
N LEU A 189 4.04 -0.59 -16.49
CA LEU A 189 4.75 0.28 -15.54
C LEU A 189 4.71 1.75 -15.99
N GLU A 190 4.97 2.02 -17.26
CA GLU A 190 4.93 3.37 -17.83
C GLU A 190 3.54 4.01 -17.68
N ARG A 191 2.47 3.25 -17.95
CA ARG A 191 1.09 3.69 -17.75
C ARG A 191 0.77 3.92 -16.29
N PHE A 192 1.14 2.96 -15.41
CA PHE A 192 0.91 3.04 -13.97
C PHE A 192 1.51 4.32 -13.35
N TRP A 193 2.74 4.64 -13.72
CA TRP A 193 3.40 5.82 -13.18
C TRP A 193 2.92 7.14 -13.82
N THR A 194 2.20 7.08 -14.94
CA THR A 194 1.81 8.26 -15.71
C THR A 194 0.32 8.58 -15.67
N ILE A 195 -0.55 7.63 -16.02
CA ILE A 195 -1.96 7.93 -16.31
C ILE A 195 -2.97 6.96 -15.69
N ASP A 196 -2.56 5.75 -15.31
CA ASP A 196 -3.52 4.69 -14.97
C ASP A 196 -2.99 3.79 -13.84
N HIS A 197 -3.48 4.00 -12.63
CA HIS A 197 -3.12 3.18 -11.47
C HIS A 197 -3.58 1.70 -11.58
N ASN A 198 -4.50 1.40 -12.50
CA ASN A 198 -4.98 0.06 -12.79
C ASN A 198 -4.27 -0.57 -14.01
N ALA A 199 -3.16 0.01 -14.49
CA ALA A 199 -2.50 -0.47 -15.70
C ALA A 199 -2.00 -1.92 -15.64
N PRO A 200 -1.45 -2.43 -14.53
CA PRO A 200 -1.02 -3.83 -14.45
C PRO A 200 -2.18 -4.80 -14.64
N ASN A 201 -1.98 -5.83 -15.44
CA ASN A 201 -2.99 -6.84 -15.74
C ASN A 201 -2.59 -8.19 -15.15
N TYR A 202 -3.53 -8.85 -14.47
CA TYR A 202 -3.37 -10.23 -14.04
C TYR A 202 -3.40 -11.18 -15.24
N ARG A 203 -2.47 -12.12 -15.27
CA ARG A 203 -2.33 -13.17 -16.28
C ARG A 203 -2.39 -14.52 -15.59
N PRO A 204 -3.55 -15.20 -15.59
CA PRO A 204 -3.74 -16.47 -14.86
C PRO A 204 -2.72 -17.55 -15.24
N GLU A 205 -2.29 -17.58 -16.51
CA GLU A 205 -1.28 -18.50 -17.03
C GLU A 205 0.11 -18.32 -16.45
N LEU A 206 0.35 -17.20 -15.78
CA LEU A 206 1.62 -16.91 -15.10
C LEU A 206 1.53 -17.02 -13.57
N GLN A 207 0.43 -17.53 -13.03
CA GLN A 207 0.21 -17.64 -11.58
C GLN A 207 1.32 -18.43 -10.87
N ASP A 208 1.85 -19.46 -11.48
CA ASP A 208 2.92 -20.30 -10.91
C ASP A 208 4.25 -19.57 -10.73
N ARG A 209 4.39 -18.35 -11.30
CA ARG A 209 5.57 -17.49 -11.09
C ARG A 209 5.50 -16.69 -9.79
N ALA A 210 4.35 -16.68 -9.12
CA ALA A 210 4.20 -16.00 -7.84
C ALA A 210 4.86 -16.79 -6.71
N ARG A 211 5.57 -16.08 -5.85
CA ARG A 211 5.87 -16.59 -4.52
C ARG A 211 4.62 -16.47 -3.66
N THR A 212 4.17 -17.59 -3.08
CA THR A 212 3.02 -17.61 -2.20
C THR A 212 3.46 -17.50 -0.75
N TYR A 213 2.89 -16.53 -0.03
CA TYR A 213 3.03 -16.36 1.41
C TYR A 213 1.70 -16.68 2.09
N ARG A 214 1.69 -17.68 2.96
CA ARG A 214 0.52 -18.06 3.76
C ARG A 214 0.56 -17.29 5.07
N LEU A 215 -0.23 -16.23 5.15
CA LEU A 215 -0.26 -15.34 6.29
C LEU A 215 -1.26 -15.82 7.33
N ALA A 216 -0.81 -15.90 8.58
CA ALA A 216 -1.59 -16.15 9.79
C ALA A 216 -1.29 -15.03 10.80
N PRO A 217 -2.08 -14.90 11.89
CA PRO A 217 -1.80 -13.90 12.92
C PRO A 217 -0.37 -13.99 13.45
N GLY A 218 0.35 -12.87 13.45
CA GLY A 218 1.76 -12.79 13.80
C GLY A 218 2.74 -12.93 12.64
N ASN A 219 2.27 -13.28 11.42
CA ASN A 219 3.10 -13.28 10.22
C ASN A 219 2.96 -11.99 9.43
N GLY A 220 4.00 -11.63 8.71
CA GLY A 220 3.99 -10.50 7.78
C GLY A 220 4.93 -10.70 6.61
N VAL A 221 4.82 -9.82 5.64
CA VAL A 221 5.67 -9.83 4.44
C VAL A 221 6.06 -8.41 4.07
N HIS A 222 7.34 -8.21 3.78
CA HIS A 222 7.82 -7.02 3.09
C HIS A 222 7.56 -7.14 1.58
N VAL A 223 6.91 -6.12 0.99
CA VAL A 223 6.65 -6.03 -0.45
C VAL A 223 7.27 -4.76 -1.00
N PRO A 224 8.29 -4.85 -1.86
CA PRO A 224 8.91 -3.67 -2.47
C PRO A 224 8.00 -2.94 -3.46
N VAL A 225 8.34 -1.68 -3.76
CA VAL A 225 7.70 -0.86 -4.80
C VAL A 225 7.63 -1.62 -6.14
N ASN A 226 6.51 -1.51 -6.83
CA ASN A 226 6.24 -2.15 -8.13
C ASN A 226 6.20 -3.69 -8.12
N CYS A 227 6.26 -4.37 -6.99
CA CYS A 227 6.05 -5.82 -6.98
C CYS A 227 4.57 -6.12 -7.24
N PRO A 228 4.23 -6.83 -8.33
CA PRO A 228 2.85 -7.21 -8.57
C PRO A 228 2.39 -8.20 -7.52
N HIS A 229 1.19 -7.98 -7.01
CA HIS A 229 0.64 -8.88 -5.99
C HIS A 229 -0.89 -8.85 -5.96
N TRP A 230 -1.47 -9.91 -5.41
CA TRP A 230 -2.88 -10.03 -5.08
C TRP A 230 -3.05 -10.93 -3.85
N LEU A 231 -4.21 -10.84 -3.19
CA LEU A 231 -4.44 -11.57 -1.95
C LEU A 231 -5.80 -12.27 -1.98
N LYS A 232 -5.90 -13.40 -1.27
CA LYS A 232 -7.16 -14.10 -1.03
C LYS A 232 -7.28 -14.46 0.44
N ASN A 233 -8.35 -14.01 1.07
CA ASN A 233 -8.65 -14.38 2.46
C ASN A 233 -9.03 -15.85 2.56
N GLY A 234 -8.72 -16.46 3.71
CA GLY A 234 -9.29 -17.74 4.13
C GLY A 234 -10.75 -17.62 4.55
N ASP A 235 -11.23 -18.58 5.31
CA ASP A 235 -12.64 -18.69 5.75
C ASP A 235 -12.98 -17.81 6.97
N ASN A 236 -12.10 -16.90 7.36
CA ASN A 236 -12.26 -16.01 8.50
C ASN A 236 -12.26 -14.55 8.07
N ILE A 237 -12.87 -13.68 8.89
CA ILE A 237 -12.62 -12.25 8.83
C ILE A 237 -11.11 -12.01 8.88
N SER A 238 -10.63 -11.10 8.07
CA SER A 238 -9.22 -10.76 8.02
C SER A 238 -8.97 -9.31 8.42
N VAL A 239 -8.07 -9.12 9.37
CA VAL A 239 -7.54 -7.80 9.76
C VAL A 239 -6.05 -7.77 9.43
N THR A 240 -5.64 -6.77 8.67
CA THR A 240 -4.25 -6.63 8.21
C THR A 240 -3.80 -5.18 8.40
N LEU A 241 -2.65 -4.97 9.02
CA LEU A 241 -2.00 -3.67 9.09
C LEU A 241 -0.92 -3.59 8.01
N SER A 242 -0.95 -2.57 7.19
CA SER A 242 0.13 -2.24 6.25
C SER A 242 0.89 -1.02 6.75
N VAL A 243 2.20 -1.15 6.88
CA VAL A 243 3.12 -0.06 7.20
C VAL A 243 3.82 0.34 5.91
N ASN A 244 3.63 1.59 5.48
CA ASN A 244 3.98 2.02 4.13
C ASN A 244 5.03 3.12 4.14
N PHE A 245 5.98 3.02 3.21
CA PHE A 245 7.02 4.01 2.98
C PHE A 245 7.05 4.42 1.51
N GLN A 246 6.94 5.71 1.25
CA GLN A 246 7.20 6.32 -0.05
C GLN A 246 8.51 7.07 0.00
N PHE A 247 9.41 6.80 -0.95
CA PHE A 247 10.73 7.40 -0.98
C PHE A 247 10.80 8.64 -1.86
N LEU A 248 11.76 9.54 -1.52
CA LEU A 248 12.05 10.75 -2.29
C LEU A 248 12.66 10.46 -3.66
N ASN A 249 13.42 9.36 -3.78
CA ASN A 249 14.04 9.00 -5.05
C ASN A 249 13.01 8.53 -6.07
N THR A 250 12.60 9.44 -6.93
CA THR A 250 11.63 9.21 -7.99
C THR A 250 12.27 8.93 -9.35
N LEU A 251 13.60 8.83 -9.44
CA LEU A 251 14.33 8.73 -10.71
C LEU A 251 13.75 7.63 -11.62
N ARG A 252 13.53 6.43 -11.07
CA ARG A 252 12.98 5.30 -11.83
C ARG A 252 11.55 5.60 -12.32
N ALA A 253 10.73 6.20 -11.47
CA ALA A 253 9.37 6.61 -11.81
C ALA A 253 9.35 7.71 -12.90
N ASP A 254 10.27 8.66 -12.82
CA ASP A 254 10.38 9.75 -13.83
C ASP A 254 10.85 9.21 -15.18
N VAL A 255 11.71 8.19 -15.19
CA VAL A 255 12.09 7.48 -16.43
C VAL A 255 10.89 6.73 -17.02
N TYR A 256 10.08 6.04 -16.22
CA TYR A 256 8.84 5.43 -16.73
C TYR A 256 7.89 6.46 -17.33
N ARG A 257 7.71 7.61 -16.68
CA ARG A 257 6.89 8.72 -17.20
C ARG A 257 7.43 9.27 -18.52
N ALA A 258 8.74 9.48 -18.61
CA ALA A 258 9.40 9.90 -19.86
C ALA A 258 9.21 8.85 -20.96
N ASN A 259 9.44 7.57 -20.64
CA ASN A 259 9.29 6.45 -21.58
C ASN A 259 7.86 6.36 -22.12
N TYR A 260 6.85 6.56 -21.28
CA TYR A 260 5.44 6.60 -21.72
C TYR A 260 5.24 7.59 -22.87
N TYR A 261 5.74 8.82 -22.74
CA TYR A 261 5.59 9.83 -23.80
C TYR A 261 6.45 9.52 -25.01
N LEU A 262 7.68 9.02 -24.83
CA LEU A 262 8.55 8.60 -25.94
C LEU A 262 7.87 7.48 -26.75
N ARG A 263 7.25 6.50 -26.09
CA ARG A 263 6.50 5.43 -26.75
C ARG A 263 5.28 5.95 -27.51
N LYS A 264 4.59 6.97 -26.99
CA LYS A 264 3.50 7.66 -27.70
C LYS A 264 3.95 8.36 -28.98
N LEU A 265 5.23 8.71 -29.08
CA LEU A 265 5.86 9.27 -30.29
C LEU A 265 6.39 8.17 -31.23
N GLY A 266 6.08 6.89 -30.97
CA GLY A 266 6.54 5.75 -31.81
C GLY A 266 7.96 5.28 -31.53
N LEU A 267 8.63 5.80 -30.48
CA LEU A 267 9.97 5.38 -30.10
C LEU A 267 9.93 4.12 -29.22
N ASN A 268 11.03 3.37 -29.21
CA ASN A 268 11.21 2.22 -28.30
C ASN A 268 12.24 2.58 -27.23
N PRO A 269 11.83 3.20 -26.11
CA PRO A 269 12.76 3.69 -25.10
C PRO A 269 13.33 2.54 -24.26
N THR A 270 14.59 2.69 -23.86
CA THR A 270 15.24 1.73 -22.94
C THR A 270 14.61 1.82 -21.55
N PRO A 271 14.39 0.66 -20.87
CA PRO A 271 13.93 0.62 -19.48
C PRO A 271 14.87 1.37 -18.51
N PRO A 272 14.36 1.80 -17.33
CA PRO A 272 15.20 2.39 -16.29
C PRO A 272 16.20 1.37 -15.72
N GLY A 273 17.38 1.83 -15.32
CA GLY A 273 18.41 1.02 -14.69
C GLY A 273 19.46 0.49 -15.68
N GLN A 274 19.26 0.60 -16.99
CA GLN A 274 20.23 0.14 -17.99
C GLN A 274 21.37 1.15 -18.23
N SER A 275 21.15 2.44 -17.98
CA SER A 275 22.16 3.48 -18.12
C SER A 275 21.85 4.67 -17.24
N ALA A 276 22.65 4.89 -16.22
CA ALA A 276 22.48 6.02 -15.29
C ALA A 276 22.48 7.39 -15.99
N VAL A 277 23.27 7.57 -17.04
CA VAL A 277 23.32 8.82 -17.82
C VAL A 277 22.01 9.03 -18.57
N ARG A 278 21.53 8.02 -19.30
CA ARG A 278 20.25 8.08 -20.03
C ARG A 278 19.06 8.28 -19.08
N ASP A 279 19.07 7.62 -17.94
CA ASP A 279 18.00 7.73 -16.95
C ASP A 279 17.93 9.16 -16.39
N ARG A 280 19.06 9.74 -16.02
CA ARG A 280 19.14 11.14 -15.56
C ARG A 280 18.67 12.12 -16.65
N ALA A 281 19.10 11.91 -17.89
CA ALA A 281 18.68 12.75 -19.02
C ALA A 281 17.17 12.69 -19.25
N LYS A 282 16.56 11.48 -19.25
CA LYS A 282 15.12 11.28 -19.38
C LYS A 282 14.34 11.94 -18.23
N ALA A 283 14.77 11.72 -16.99
CA ALA A 283 14.13 12.31 -15.82
C ALA A 283 14.22 13.85 -15.82
N ALA A 284 15.36 14.42 -16.19
CA ALA A 284 15.55 15.87 -16.33
C ALA A 284 14.65 16.45 -17.41
N ALA A 285 14.57 15.81 -18.59
CA ALA A 285 13.70 16.24 -19.68
C ALA A 285 12.23 16.21 -19.27
N PHE A 286 11.78 15.12 -18.60
CA PHE A 286 10.42 15.01 -18.08
C PHE A 286 10.10 16.09 -17.04
N SER A 287 11.03 16.36 -16.11
CA SER A 287 10.89 17.40 -15.09
C SER A 287 10.76 18.80 -15.69
N ALA A 288 11.58 19.11 -16.71
CA ALA A 288 11.51 20.40 -17.44
C ALA A 288 10.16 20.60 -18.14
N VAL A 289 9.67 19.58 -18.87
CA VAL A 289 8.36 19.61 -19.53
C VAL A 289 7.22 19.81 -18.51
N ASN A 290 7.28 19.12 -17.38
CA ASN A 290 6.26 19.26 -16.33
C ASN A 290 6.31 20.63 -15.64
N ALA A 291 7.48 21.22 -15.45
CA ALA A 291 7.62 22.57 -14.90
C ALA A 291 6.98 23.60 -15.85
N THR A 292 7.28 23.52 -17.14
CA THR A 292 6.67 24.40 -18.17
C THR A 292 5.15 24.26 -18.22
N ARG A 293 4.65 23.02 -18.19
CA ARG A 293 3.19 22.75 -18.17
C ARG A 293 2.51 23.34 -16.94
N ARG A 294 3.13 23.22 -15.74
CA ARG A 294 2.58 23.82 -14.51
C ARG A 294 2.50 25.34 -14.59
N VAL A 295 3.55 26.01 -15.11
CA VAL A 295 3.56 27.44 -15.30
C VAL A 295 2.45 27.88 -16.28
N ALA A 296 2.33 27.20 -17.42
CA ALA A 296 1.29 27.49 -18.41
C ALA A 296 -0.13 27.30 -17.80
N MET A 297 -0.38 26.26 -17.04
CA MET A 297 -1.68 26.03 -16.41
C MET A 297 -1.99 27.03 -15.28
N SER A 298 -0.99 27.51 -14.53
CA SER A 298 -1.19 28.57 -13.53
C SER A 298 -1.51 29.90 -14.16
N ALA A 299 -0.85 30.24 -15.27
CA ALA A 299 -1.14 31.44 -16.05
C ALA A 299 -2.57 31.45 -16.60
N LEU A 300 -3.07 30.32 -17.11
CA LEU A 300 -4.44 30.18 -17.61
C LEU A 300 -5.51 30.27 -16.49
N LYS A 301 -5.20 29.88 -15.27
CA LYS A 301 -6.12 30.00 -14.10
C LYS A 301 -6.08 31.41 -13.48
N GLY A 302 -4.98 32.13 -13.59
CA GLY A 302 -4.84 33.50 -13.05
C GLY A 302 -5.35 34.62 -13.98
N GLY A 303 -5.70 34.31 -15.23
CA GLY A 303 -6.20 35.30 -16.22
C GLY A 303 -7.73 35.42 -16.31
N GLY A 304 -8.49 34.79 -15.36
CA GLY A 304 -9.96 34.78 -15.31
C GLY A 304 -10.50 35.50 -14.07
N GLY A 305 -9.90 36.62 -13.65
CA GLY A 305 -10.36 37.48 -12.56
C GLY A 305 -10.89 38.81 -13.07
#